data_1a95510f07fde08efdff8bfababcc6a6
#
_entry.id   1a95510f07fde08efdff8bfababcc6a6
#
_cell.length_a   1.000
_cell.length_b   1.000
_cell.length_c   1.000
_cell.angle_alpha   90.00
_cell.angle_beta   90.00
_cell.angle_gamma   90.00
#
_symmetry.space_group_name_H-M   'P 1'
#
loop_
_entity.id
_entity.type
_entity.pdbx_description
1 polymer ?
#
loop_
_entity_poly.entity_id
_entity_poly.type
_entity_poly.pdbx_seq_one_letter_code
_entity_poly.pdbx_strand_id
1 'polypeptide(L)'
;TTIQLNQDTFEYKFTYDGWTGQENLTPGSSCTSTIGGYTNRSIIVGNADQVLPVVCWDLCTNCAPPTRAVTFKVDLNGVTGFTQPTVNGTFNGWSGDANPLTDANSDGIWETTIQLADGSYEYKFAYDNWANSEQLTSGSSCTVTSGGFTNRSLTVNGTALTLPTVC
;
A
#
# COMPACT_ATOMS: atom_id res chain seq x y z
N THR A 1 10.32 -19.26 5.43
CA THR A 1 10.71 -20.58 5.96
C THR A 1 9.86 -20.92 7.17
N THR A 2 9.52 -22.19 7.37
CA THR A 2 8.80 -22.67 8.56
C THR A 2 9.76 -23.52 9.38
N ILE A 3 9.81 -23.29 10.69
CA ILE A 3 10.66 -24.00 11.64
C ILE A 3 9.75 -24.58 12.73
N GLN A 4 9.96 -25.83 13.12
CA GLN A 4 9.28 -26.45 14.24
C GLN A 4 10.07 -26.19 15.52
N LEU A 5 9.43 -25.53 16.50
CA LEU A 5 10.03 -25.21 17.78
C LEU A 5 9.12 -25.70 18.91
N ASN A 6 9.71 -26.12 20.04
CA ASN A 6 8.97 -26.39 21.27
C ASN A 6 8.51 -25.07 21.92
N GLN A 7 7.60 -25.18 22.88
CA GLN A 7 7.21 -24.03 23.70
C GLN A 7 8.39 -23.56 24.54
N ASP A 8 8.89 -22.37 24.25
CA ASP A 8 9.98 -21.71 24.98
C ASP A 8 10.19 -20.28 24.47
N THR A 9 11.16 -19.59 25.06
CA THR A 9 11.67 -18.32 24.54
C THR A 9 12.92 -18.58 23.72
N PHE A 10 12.91 -18.15 22.46
CA PHE A 10 14.04 -18.31 21.55
C PHE A 10 14.63 -16.97 21.17
N GLU A 11 15.94 -16.95 20.98
CA GLU A 11 16.66 -15.87 20.33
C GLU A 11 16.96 -16.23 18.88
N TYR A 12 16.87 -15.27 17.96
CA TYR A 12 17.23 -15.43 16.56
C TYR A 12 17.76 -14.15 15.95
N LYS A 13 18.41 -14.25 14.82
CA LYS A 13 18.97 -13.13 14.08
C LYS A 13 18.95 -13.45 12.60
N PHE A 14 18.64 -12.45 11.78
CA PHE A 14 18.80 -12.59 10.34
C PHE A 14 20.25 -12.33 9.92
N THR A 15 20.71 -13.14 9.00
CA THR A 15 22.07 -13.06 8.44
C THR A 15 22.02 -13.31 6.94
N TYR A 16 23.07 -12.92 6.23
CA TYR A 16 23.25 -13.26 4.82
C TYR A 16 24.69 -13.76 4.57
N ASP A 17 24.86 -14.50 3.47
CA ASP A 17 26.16 -15.02 3.01
C ASP A 17 26.98 -15.73 4.11
N GLY A 18 26.31 -16.64 4.86
CA GLY A 18 26.96 -17.45 5.88
C GLY A 18 27.59 -16.62 7.00
N TRP A 19 26.89 -15.64 7.54
CA TRP A 19 27.33 -14.68 8.55
C TRP A 19 28.28 -13.58 8.07
N THR A 20 28.46 -13.39 6.77
CA THR A 20 29.21 -12.26 6.23
C THR A 20 28.57 -10.94 6.64
N GLY A 21 27.21 -10.89 6.66
CA GLY A 21 26.44 -9.83 7.27
C GLY A 21 25.41 -10.35 8.24
N GLN A 22 25.16 -9.61 9.29
CA GLN A 22 24.18 -9.92 10.32
C GLN A 22 23.49 -8.64 10.79
N GLU A 23 22.29 -8.77 11.35
CA GLU A 23 21.61 -7.63 11.98
C GLU A 23 22.42 -7.03 13.12
N ASN A 24 22.41 -5.70 13.22
CA ASN A 24 22.99 -4.92 14.32
C ASN A 24 21.89 -4.26 15.12
N LEU A 25 21.21 -5.05 15.93
CA LEU A 25 20.05 -4.63 16.71
C LEU A 25 20.43 -3.77 17.92
N THR A 26 19.60 -2.79 18.24
CA THR A 26 19.78 -1.94 19.40
C THR A 26 19.37 -2.68 20.68
N PRO A 27 20.28 -2.79 21.70
CA PRO A 27 19.95 -3.38 22.99
C PRO A 27 18.76 -2.67 23.66
N GLY A 28 17.89 -3.45 24.31
CA GLY A 28 16.73 -2.92 25.03
C GLY A 28 15.56 -2.49 24.16
N SER A 29 15.61 -2.74 22.83
CA SER A 29 14.45 -2.55 21.96
C SER A 29 13.38 -3.61 22.23
N SER A 30 12.11 -3.32 21.87
CA SER A 30 10.94 -4.14 22.22
C SER A 30 10.98 -5.58 21.71
N CYS A 31 11.75 -5.86 20.65
CA CYS A 31 11.89 -7.18 20.05
C CYS A 31 13.23 -7.86 20.37
N THR A 32 14.05 -7.30 21.26
CA THR A 32 15.42 -7.77 21.48
C THR A 32 15.64 -8.35 22.86
N SER A 33 16.53 -9.32 22.96
CA SER A 33 17.17 -9.83 24.16
C SER A 33 18.68 -9.64 24.03
N THR A 34 19.36 -9.31 25.12
CA THR A 34 20.81 -9.17 25.14
C THR A 34 21.38 -10.12 26.20
N ILE A 35 22.05 -11.18 25.75
CA ILE A 35 22.65 -12.19 26.59
C ILE A 35 24.13 -12.34 26.22
N GLY A 36 25.02 -12.33 27.21
CA GLY A 36 26.45 -12.50 26.98
C GLY A 36 27.11 -11.45 26.09
N GLY A 37 26.53 -10.25 26.01
CA GLY A 37 27.01 -9.15 25.14
C GLY A 37 26.49 -9.22 23.70
N TYR A 38 25.66 -10.17 23.36
CA TYR A 38 25.05 -10.29 22.04
C TYR A 38 23.59 -9.85 22.10
N THR A 39 23.17 -9.00 21.16
CA THR A 39 21.78 -8.55 21.01
C THR A 39 21.15 -9.27 19.84
N ASN A 40 20.09 -10.02 20.12
CA ASN A 40 19.35 -10.83 19.17
C ASN A 40 17.87 -10.47 19.22
N ARG A 41 17.09 -10.83 18.20
CA ARG A 41 15.63 -10.85 18.32
C ARG A 41 15.20 -11.92 19.30
N SER A 42 14.09 -11.70 20.00
CA SER A 42 13.49 -12.71 20.87
C SER A 42 12.06 -12.99 20.48
N ILE A 43 11.64 -14.23 20.66
CA ILE A 43 10.29 -14.71 20.42
C ILE A 43 9.87 -15.68 21.52
N ILE A 44 8.64 -15.57 21.97
CA ILE A 44 8.00 -16.58 22.84
C ILE A 44 7.16 -17.49 21.95
N VAL A 45 7.49 -18.76 21.92
CA VAL A 45 6.74 -19.79 21.22
C VAL A 45 5.73 -20.42 22.20
N GLY A 46 4.45 -20.23 21.91
CA GLY A 46 3.34 -20.81 22.67
C GLY A 46 2.91 -22.19 22.10
N ASN A 47 1.68 -22.55 22.36
CA ASN A 47 1.10 -23.84 21.95
C ASN A 47 0.35 -23.78 20.60
N ALA A 48 0.44 -22.70 19.88
CA ALA A 48 -0.20 -22.51 18.57
C ALA A 48 0.83 -22.07 17.52
N ASP A 49 0.58 -22.42 16.27
CA ASP A 49 1.40 -21.95 15.15
C ASP A 49 1.41 -20.42 15.09
N GLN A 50 2.57 -19.86 14.82
CA GLN A 50 2.79 -18.42 14.75
C GLN A 50 3.36 -18.04 13.39
N VAL A 51 2.83 -16.95 12.81
CA VAL A 51 3.41 -16.32 11.64
C VAL A 51 3.99 -14.97 12.08
N LEU A 52 5.30 -14.85 12.01
CA LEU A 52 5.96 -13.60 12.37
C LEU A 52 5.77 -12.56 11.28
N PRO A 53 5.54 -11.30 11.65
CA PRO A 53 5.42 -10.21 10.68
C PRO A 53 6.76 -9.99 9.96
N VAL A 54 6.70 -9.37 8.78
CA VAL A 54 7.90 -8.89 8.08
C VAL A 54 8.50 -7.73 8.88
N VAL A 55 9.75 -7.85 9.28
CA VAL A 55 10.46 -6.82 10.05
C VAL A 55 11.56 -6.17 9.21
N CYS A 56 11.87 -4.92 9.50
CA CYS A 56 13.00 -4.23 8.89
C CYS A 56 14.32 -4.75 9.43
N TRP A 57 15.31 -4.82 8.54
CA TRP A 57 16.69 -5.10 8.94
C TRP A 57 17.16 -4.09 10.00
N ASP A 58 17.79 -4.56 11.07
CA ASP A 58 18.26 -3.78 12.23
C ASP A 58 17.17 -3.11 13.09
N LEU A 59 15.87 -3.29 12.81
CA LEU A 59 14.79 -2.62 13.52
C LEU A 59 13.76 -3.60 14.08
N CYS A 60 13.08 -3.22 15.15
CA CYS A 60 11.96 -3.97 15.73
C CYS A 60 10.61 -3.67 15.06
N THR A 61 10.56 -2.73 14.15
CA THR A 61 9.32 -2.33 13.47
C THR A 61 9.06 -3.16 12.22
N ASN A 62 7.79 -3.29 11.85
CA ASN A 62 7.41 -3.86 10.57
C ASN A 62 7.90 -2.95 9.44
N CYS A 63 8.40 -3.54 8.36
CA CYS A 63 8.70 -2.79 7.15
C CYS A 63 7.41 -2.42 6.44
N ALA A 64 7.17 -1.15 6.24
CA ALA A 64 6.17 -0.73 5.28
C ALA A 64 6.62 -1.20 3.88
N PRO A 65 5.74 -1.80 3.07
CA PRO A 65 6.06 -2.09 1.68
C PRO A 65 6.52 -0.81 0.96
N PRO A 66 7.51 -0.89 0.07
CA PRO A 66 7.89 0.27 -0.74
C PRO A 66 6.69 0.77 -1.53
N THR A 67 6.47 2.08 -1.52
CA THR A 67 5.40 2.71 -2.28
C THR A 67 5.93 3.34 -3.56
N ARG A 68 5.04 3.50 -4.55
CA ARG A 68 5.31 4.13 -5.84
C ARG A 68 4.38 5.32 -6.01
N ALA A 69 4.88 6.39 -6.58
CA ALA A 69 4.06 7.52 -6.97
C ALA A 69 3.16 7.11 -8.14
N VAL A 70 1.85 7.17 -7.95
CA VAL A 70 0.85 6.91 -8.99
C VAL A 70 0.07 8.20 -9.23
N THR A 71 0.16 8.73 -10.44
CA THR A 71 -0.56 9.95 -10.83
C THR A 71 -1.84 9.57 -11.58
N PHE A 72 -2.97 9.98 -11.04
CA PHE A 72 -4.31 9.83 -11.61
C PHE A 72 -4.69 11.11 -12.34
N LYS A 73 -5.30 10.99 -13.53
CA LYS A 73 -5.73 12.12 -14.35
C LYS A 73 -7.11 11.87 -14.94
N VAL A 74 -7.95 12.88 -14.90
CA VAL A 74 -9.29 12.88 -15.53
C VAL A 74 -9.56 14.18 -16.24
N ASP A 75 -10.09 14.09 -17.46
CA ASP A 75 -10.59 15.25 -18.22
C ASP A 75 -12.02 15.55 -17.79
N LEU A 76 -12.23 16.71 -17.21
CA LEU A 76 -13.55 17.21 -16.81
C LEU A 76 -14.00 18.39 -17.67
N ASN A 77 -13.38 18.63 -18.83
CA ASN A 77 -13.87 19.60 -19.79
C ASN A 77 -15.32 19.27 -20.20
N GLY A 78 -16.21 20.23 -20.04
CA GLY A 78 -17.64 20.07 -20.30
C GLY A 78 -18.45 19.44 -19.15
N VAL A 79 -17.82 19.00 -18.08
CA VAL A 79 -18.51 18.61 -16.84
C VAL A 79 -18.73 19.84 -15.99
N THR A 80 -19.93 20.03 -15.49
CA THR A 80 -20.30 21.20 -14.67
C THR A 80 -21.05 20.77 -13.40
N GLY A 81 -21.13 21.68 -12.43
CA GLY A 81 -21.92 21.47 -11.21
C GLY A 81 -21.20 20.64 -10.13
N PHE A 82 -19.87 20.58 -10.19
CA PHE A 82 -19.07 20.01 -9.11
C PHE A 82 -18.21 21.08 -8.43
N THR A 83 -17.79 20.81 -7.20
CA THR A 83 -16.86 21.65 -6.43
C THR A 83 -15.50 20.97 -6.31
N GLN A 84 -15.45 19.69 -5.95
CA GLN A 84 -14.21 18.98 -5.68
C GLN A 84 -14.22 17.58 -6.29
N PRO A 85 -13.48 17.38 -7.41
CA PRO A 85 -13.23 16.03 -7.93
C PRO A 85 -12.28 15.24 -7.03
N THR A 86 -12.50 13.94 -6.98
CA THR A 86 -11.73 13.01 -6.15
C THR A 86 -11.48 11.70 -6.89
N VAL A 87 -10.40 11.00 -6.54
CA VAL A 87 -10.20 9.61 -6.93
C VAL A 87 -10.34 8.70 -5.71
N ASN A 88 -11.18 7.70 -5.84
CA ASN A 88 -11.52 6.76 -4.79
C ASN A 88 -11.25 5.34 -5.23
N GLY A 89 -10.83 4.49 -4.32
CA GLY A 89 -10.49 3.12 -4.66
C GLY A 89 -10.22 2.24 -3.45
N THR A 90 -9.78 1.02 -3.73
CA THR A 90 -9.40 0.07 -2.68
C THR A 90 -8.26 0.58 -1.81
N PHE A 91 -7.45 1.52 -2.32
CA PHE A 91 -6.32 2.12 -1.59
C PHE A 91 -6.74 3.12 -0.50
N ASN A 92 -7.94 3.68 -0.54
CA ASN A 92 -8.45 4.62 0.46
C ASN A 92 -9.78 4.17 1.09
N GLY A 93 -10.15 2.88 0.90
CA GLY A 93 -11.41 2.34 1.40
C GLY A 93 -12.66 3.01 0.81
N TRP A 94 -12.56 3.59 -0.39
CA TRP A 94 -13.67 4.28 -1.08
C TRP A 94 -14.23 5.48 -0.30
N SER A 95 -13.36 6.23 0.41
CA SER A 95 -13.74 7.24 1.41
C SER A 95 -14.49 8.46 0.87
N GLY A 96 -14.43 8.73 -0.43
CA GLY A 96 -15.20 9.80 -1.08
C GLY A 96 -14.50 11.16 -1.13
N ASP A 97 -13.65 11.49 -0.18
CA ASP A 97 -13.01 12.80 -0.04
C ASP A 97 -11.50 12.78 0.26
N ALA A 98 -10.92 11.59 0.51
CA ALA A 98 -9.53 11.49 0.95
C ALA A 98 -8.48 11.86 -0.10
N ASN A 99 -8.80 11.77 -1.38
CA ASN A 99 -7.85 12.04 -2.47
C ASN A 99 -8.42 13.05 -3.47
N PRO A 100 -8.43 14.36 -3.11
CA PRO A 100 -8.86 15.42 -4.02
C PRO A 100 -7.90 15.56 -5.20
N LEU A 101 -8.46 15.93 -6.37
CA LEU A 101 -7.71 16.31 -7.55
C LEU A 101 -7.62 17.82 -7.66
N THR A 102 -6.63 18.31 -8.39
CA THR A 102 -6.43 19.73 -8.68
C THR A 102 -6.21 19.94 -10.18
N ASP A 103 -6.65 21.09 -10.69
CA ASP A 103 -6.34 21.57 -12.03
C ASP A 103 -5.53 22.87 -11.88
N ALA A 104 -4.21 22.72 -11.68
CA ALA A 104 -3.32 23.83 -11.36
C ALA A 104 -3.04 24.75 -12.56
N ASN A 105 -3.14 24.21 -13.78
CA ASN A 105 -2.87 24.94 -15.02
C ASN A 105 -4.15 25.38 -15.76
N SER A 106 -5.31 25.03 -15.24
CA SER A 106 -6.62 25.40 -15.77
C SER A 106 -6.86 24.90 -17.20
N ASP A 107 -6.38 23.68 -17.52
CA ASP A 107 -6.60 23.03 -18.82
C ASP A 107 -7.81 22.08 -18.83
N GLY A 108 -8.50 21.96 -17.69
CA GLY A 108 -9.64 21.06 -17.48
C GLY A 108 -9.24 19.62 -17.16
N ILE A 109 -7.93 19.32 -17.09
CA ILE A 109 -7.42 18.03 -16.67
C ILE A 109 -7.07 18.08 -15.18
N TRP A 110 -7.82 17.34 -14.41
CA TRP A 110 -7.66 17.27 -12.97
C TRP A 110 -6.78 16.10 -12.59
N GLU A 111 -5.79 16.33 -11.70
CA GLU A 111 -4.82 15.29 -11.34
C GLU A 111 -4.48 15.28 -9.84
N THR A 112 -4.04 14.12 -9.38
CA THR A 112 -3.44 13.92 -8.05
C THR A 112 -2.44 12.77 -8.09
N THR A 113 -1.43 12.82 -7.20
CA THR A 113 -0.44 11.74 -7.06
C THR A 113 -0.55 11.11 -5.69
N ILE A 114 -0.68 9.79 -5.66
CA ILE A 114 -0.84 8.99 -4.44
C ILE A 114 0.32 8.00 -4.33
N GLN A 115 0.83 7.78 -3.12
CA GLN A 115 1.84 6.76 -2.86
C GLN A 115 1.14 5.42 -2.59
N LEU A 116 1.29 4.45 -3.52
CA LEU A 116 0.70 3.12 -3.43
C LEU A 116 1.77 2.03 -3.36
N ALA A 117 1.55 1.01 -2.56
CA ALA A 117 2.38 -0.19 -2.57
C ALA A 117 2.21 -0.97 -3.88
N ASP A 118 3.15 -1.87 -4.19
CA ASP A 118 2.97 -2.78 -5.31
C ASP A 118 1.73 -3.66 -5.07
N GLY A 119 0.87 -3.78 -6.10
CA GLY A 119 -0.40 -4.49 -5.99
C GLY A 119 -1.40 -4.13 -7.07
N SER A 120 -2.56 -4.79 -7.04
CA SER A 120 -3.69 -4.50 -7.94
C SER A 120 -4.75 -3.71 -7.18
N TYR A 121 -5.26 -2.68 -7.82
CA TYR A 121 -6.24 -1.75 -7.24
C TYR A 121 -7.42 -1.55 -8.18
N GLU A 122 -8.59 -1.36 -7.57
CA GLU A 122 -9.77 -0.84 -8.23
C GLU A 122 -9.96 0.62 -7.86
N TYR A 123 -10.37 1.48 -8.82
CA TYR A 123 -10.61 2.90 -8.54
C TYR A 123 -11.71 3.49 -9.43
N LYS A 124 -12.21 4.65 -9.03
CA LYS A 124 -13.22 5.42 -9.75
C LYS A 124 -13.06 6.89 -9.44
N PHE A 125 -13.32 7.76 -10.42
CA PHE A 125 -13.44 9.18 -10.20
C PHE A 125 -14.86 9.53 -9.74
N ALA A 126 -14.93 10.43 -8.79
CA ALA A 126 -16.17 10.96 -8.24
C ALA A 126 -15.99 12.45 -7.93
N TYR A 127 -17.03 13.13 -7.50
CA TYR A 127 -16.93 14.48 -6.97
C TYR A 127 -17.90 14.68 -5.80
N ASP A 128 -17.55 15.67 -4.96
CA ASP A 128 -18.37 16.15 -3.86
C ASP A 128 -18.84 15.02 -2.93
N ASN A 129 -17.88 14.17 -2.48
CA ASN A 129 -18.12 13.04 -1.59
C ASN A 129 -19.21 12.08 -2.11
N TRP A 130 -19.01 11.57 -3.34
CA TRP A 130 -19.92 10.66 -4.04
C TRP A 130 -21.29 11.28 -4.42
N ALA A 131 -21.44 12.62 -4.44
CA ALA A 131 -22.63 13.24 -4.99
C ALA A 131 -22.89 12.79 -6.44
N ASN A 132 -21.80 12.53 -7.17
CA ASN A 132 -21.85 11.81 -8.46
C ASN A 132 -20.51 11.11 -8.73
N SER A 133 -20.50 10.20 -9.69
CA SER A 133 -19.32 9.45 -10.10
C SER A 133 -19.39 9.09 -11.58
N GLU A 134 -18.24 8.76 -12.17
CA GLU A 134 -18.18 8.26 -13.55
C GLU A 134 -19.03 6.99 -13.73
N GLN A 135 -19.66 6.86 -14.90
CA GLN A 135 -20.48 5.72 -15.26
C GLN A 135 -19.71 4.83 -16.26
N LEU A 136 -19.14 3.75 -15.74
CA LEU A 136 -18.29 2.85 -16.51
C LEU A 136 -19.07 1.66 -17.09
N THR A 137 -18.74 1.28 -18.31
CA THR A 137 -19.33 0.10 -18.95
C THR A 137 -18.59 -1.17 -18.54
N SER A 138 -19.33 -2.13 -18.02
CA SER A 138 -18.79 -3.45 -17.66
C SER A 138 -18.21 -4.16 -18.90
N GLY A 139 -17.05 -4.82 -18.73
CA GLY A 139 -16.38 -5.56 -19.78
C GLY A 139 -15.51 -4.71 -20.71
N SER A 140 -15.39 -3.39 -20.47
CA SER A 140 -14.39 -2.57 -21.16
C SER A 140 -12.96 -2.95 -20.71
N SER A 141 -11.97 -2.73 -21.60
CA SER A 141 -10.58 -3.17 -21.37
C SER A 141 -9.91 -2.53 -20.14
N CYS A 142 -10.41 -1.38 -19.68
CA CYS A 142 -9.89 -0.65 -18.50
C CYS A 142 -10.74 -0.86 -17.24
N THR A 143 -11.75 -1.76 -17.28
CA THR A 143 -12.69 -1.92 -16.18
C THR A 143 -12.69 -3.33 -15.61
N VAL A 144 -13.04 -3.41 -14.34
CA VAL A 144 -13.34 -4.64 -13.61
C VAL A 144 -14.70 -4.49 -12.95
N THR A 145 -15.48 -5.56 -12.90
CA THR A 145 -16.77 -5.58 -12.21
C THR A 145 -16.70 -6.55 -11.03
N SER A 146 -16.86 -6.03 -9.84
CA SER A 146 -16.80 -6.76 -8.57
C SER A 146 -17.94 -6.31 -7.66
N GLY A 147 -18.65 -7.27 -7.04
CA GLY A 147 -19.76 -6.97 -6.12
C GLY A 147 -20.90 -6.16 -6.72
N GLY A 148 -21.09 -6.20 -8.07
CA GLY A 148 -22.11 -5.41 -8.78
C GLY A 148 -21.67 -3.99 -9.13
N PHE A 149 -20.44 -3.59 -8.83
CA PHE A 149 -19.87 -2.29 -9.19
C PHE A 149 -18.85 -2.45 -10.30
N THR A 150 -18.87 -1.53 -11.28
CA THR A 150 -17.87 -1.46 -12.35
C THR A 150 -16.91 -0.32 -12.05
N ASN A 151 -15.63 -0.65 -11.89
CA ASN A 151 -14.56 0.26 -11.52
C ASN A 151 -13.43 0.19 -12.55
N ARG A 152 -12.54 1.17 -12.57
CA ARG A 152 -11.26 1.08 -13.28
C ARG A 152 -10.32 0.16 -12.51
N SER A 153 -9.37 -0.46 -13.19
CA SER A 153 -8.33 -1.28 -12.56
C SER A 153 -6.94 -0.76 -12.92
N LEU A 154 -6.01 -0.91 -11.99
CA LEU A 154 -4.59 -0.67 -12.23
C LEU A 154 -3.74 -1.68 -11.45
N THR A 155 -2.52 -1.91 -11.96
CA THR A 155 -1.50 -2.69 -11.24
C THR A 155 -0.27 -1.83 -11.06
N VAL A 156 0.19 -1.70 -9.80
CA VAL A 156 1.46 -1.06 -9.43
C VAL A 156 2.50 -2.16 -9.29
N ASN A 157 3.62 -2.03 -10.01
CA ASN A 157 4.66 -3.05 -10.07
C ASN A 157 6.06 -2.41 -10.17
N GLY A 158 6.65 -2.11 -9.04
CA GLY A 158 8.06 -1.72 -8.90
C GLY A 158 8.43 -0.31 -9.34
N THR A 159 7.60 0.40 -10.12
CA THR A 159 7.92 1.72 -10.68
C THR A 159 6.81 2.74 -10.43
N ALA A 160 7.18 4.03 -10.44
CA ALA A 160 6.21 5.12 -10.48
C ALA A 160 5.37 5.03 -11.77
N LEU A 161 4.09 5.41 -11.70
CA LEU A 161 3.14 5.27 -12.78
C LEU A 161 2.37 6.58 -12.99
N THR A 162 2.36 7.07 -14.21
CA THR A 162 1.45 8.15 -14.63
C THR A 162 0.39 7.53 -15.52
N LEU A 163 -0.86 7.50 -15.05
CA LEU A 163 -1.96 6.94 -15.80
C LEU A 163 -2.33 7.87 -16.96
N PRO A 164 -2.82 7.33 -18.09
CA PRO A 164 -3.36 8.16 -19.17
C PRO A 164 -4.53 9.00 -18.64
N THR A 165 -4.69 10.19 -19.21
CA THR A 165 -5.90 11.00 -18.95
C THR A 165 -7.12 10.25 -19.48
N VAL A 166 -8.18 10.21 -18.69
CA VAL A 166 -9.45 9.56 -19.05
C VAL A 166 -10.58 10.60 -19.04
N CYS A 167 -11.58 10.36 -19.84
CA CYS A 167 -12.81 11.14 -19.93
C CYS A 167 -13.93 10.48 -19.15
#